data_8d6b5f2a9217d045759dcc57808ff2b2
#
_entry.id   8d6b5f2a9217d045759dcc57808ff2b2
#
_cell.length_a   1.000
_cell.length_b   1.000
_cell.length_c   1.000
_cell.angle_alpha   90.00
_cell.angle_beta   90.00
_cell.angle_gamma   90.00
#
_symmetry.space_group_name_H-M   'P 1'
#
loop_
_entity.id
_entity.type
_entity.pdbx_description
1 polymer ?
#
loop_
_entity_poly.entity_id
_entity_poly.type
_entity_poly.pdbx_seq_one_letter_code
_entity_poly.pdbx_strand_id
1 'polypeptide(L)'
;MVYGFAGTVEFSGIMAATGTGDLSIGLLLGLVFVIAGMGFKVSAASFHMWAPDVYEGAPTPVTAFFATSPKMAAMGLFARVVHDAFGGVTADWQQVVAVLSVFSMFIGAVAAIGQKDIKRMMAYSSIAHMGFALMGLAACLLYTSPSPRD
;
A
#
# COMPACT_ATOMS: atom_id res chain seq x y z
N MET A 1 9.62 4.29 -15.25
CA MET A 1 9.90 5.60 -14.66
C MET A 1 11.02 5.54 -13.62
N VAL A 2 10.90 4.81 -12.51
CA VAL A 2 11.98 4.77 -11.49
C VAL A 2 13.35 4.46 -12.09
N TYR A 3 13.47 3.39 -12.88
CA TYR A 3 14.72 3.05 -13.57
C TYR A 3 15.26 4.18 -14.49
N GLY A 4 14.37 4.87 -15.20
CA GLY A 4 14.78 5.94 -16.12
C GLY A 4 15.42 7.16 -15.43
N PHE A 5 15.10 7.38 -14.15
CA PHE A 5 15.63 8.51 -13.36
C PHE A 5 16.69 8.09 -12.34
N ALA A 6 16.61 6.87 -11.81
CA ALA A 6 17.59 6.34 -10.86
C ALA A 6 18.79 5.63 -11.55
N GLY A 7 18.59 5.21 -12.82
CA GLY A 7 19.62 4.48 -13.58
C GLY A 7 19.86 3.04 -13.10
N THR A 8 19.13 2.59 -12.07
CA THR A 8 19.28 1.26 -11.45
C THR A 8 17.95 0.69 -11.03
N VAL A 9 17.88 -0.63 -10.88
CA VAL A 9 16.72 -1.37 -10.31
C VAL A 9 17.00 -1.85 -8.88
N GLU A 10 18.22 -1.68 -8.38
CA GLU A 10 18.60 -2.06 -7.02
C GLU A 10 18.04 -1.06 -6.00
N PHE A 11 17.50 -1.55 -4.90
CA PHE A 11 16.91 -0.72 -3.84
C PHE A 11 17.93 0.26 -3.25
N SER A 12 19.16 -0.20 -3.02
CA SER A 12 20.27 0.64 -2.53
C SER A 12 20.59 1.79 -3.48
N GLY A 13 20.59 1.53 -4.78
CA GLY A 13 20.84 2.55 -5.81
C GLY A 13 19.69 3.55 -5.93
N ILE A 14 18.44 3.09 -5.81
CA ILE A 14 17.24 3.97 -5.78
C ILE A 14 17.29 4.85 -4.53
N MET A 15 17.62 4.27 -3.38
CA MET A 15 17.77 5.01 -2.12
C MET A 15 18.86 6.09 -2.22
N ALA A 16 20.00 5.78 -2.83
CA ALA A 16 21.06 6.76 -3.08
C ALA A 16 20.58 7.91 -3.98
N ALA A 17 19.82 7.61 -5.02
CA ALA A 17 19.25 8.60 -5.93
C ALA A 17 18.16 9.48 -5.26
N THR A 18 17.44 8.96 -4.26
CA THR A 18 16.44 9.72 -3.48
C THR A 18 17.08 10.55 -2.36
N GLY A 19 18.25 10.16 -1.87
CA GLY A 19 18.97 10.83 -0.76
C GLY A 19 19.73 12.10 -1.15
N THR A 20 19.83 12.45 -2.43
CA THR A 20 20.59 13.61 -2.92
C THR A 20 19.89 14.97 -2.75
N GLY A 21 18.76 15.03 -2.05
CA GLY A 21 18.08 16.28 -1.65
C GLY A 21 17.22 16.94 -2.72
N ASP A 22 17.43 16.70 -3.99
CA ASP A 22 16.60 17.18 -5.10
C ASP A 22 15.88 16.00 -5.78
N LEU A 23 14.70 15.68 -5.27
CA LEU A 23 13.81 14.71 -5.92
C LEU A 23 13.39 15.25 -7.29
N SER A 24 13.88 14.60 -8.35
CA SER A 24 13.35 14.89 -9.67
C SER A 24 11.85 14.55 -9.70
N ILE A 25 11.04 15.42 -10.29
CA ILE A 25 9.58 15.21 -10.46
C ILE A 25 9.28 13.83 -11.07
N GLY A 26 10.17 13.33 -11.95
CA GLY A 26 10.02 12.01 -12.55
C GLY A 26 10.21 10.85 -11.58
N LEU A 27 11.06 11.00 -10.57
CA LEU A 27 11.25 9.98 -9.53
C LEU A 27 10.05 9.97 -8.57
N LEU A 28 9.54 11.14 -8.22
CA LEU A 28 8.32 11.29 -7.42
C LEU A 28 7.10 10.67 -8.13
N LEU A 29 6.92 10.94 -9.42
CA LEU A 29 5.88 10.28 -10.21
C LEU A 29 6.08 8.77 -10.27
N GLY A 30 7.33 8.30 -10.38
CA GLY A 30 7.66 6.88 -10.31
C GLY A 30 7.24 6.25 -8.99
N LEU A 31 7.48 6.93 -7.87
CA LEU A 31 7.04 6.50 -6.54
C LEU A 31 5.51 6.41 -6.45
N VAL A 32 4.78 7.42 -6.93
CA VAL A 32 3.31 7.42 -6.94
C VAL A 32 2.77 6.23 -7.73
N PHE A 33 3.35 5.91 -8.90
CA PHE A 33 2.95 4.73 -9.68
C PHE A 33 3.26 3.41 -8.97
N VAL A 34 4.36 3.31 -8.24
CA VAL A 34 4.68 2.13 -7.43
C VAL A 34 3.66 1.97 -6.31
N ILE A 35 3.33 3.05 -5.58
CA ILE A 35 2.31 3.04 -4.53
C ILE A 35 0.94 2.67 -5.11
N ALA A 36 0.55 3.19 -6.26
CA ALA A 36 -0.70 2.84 -6.93
C ALA A 36 -0.75 1.35 -7.30
N GLY A 37 0.33 0.80 -7.86
CA GLY A 37 0.43 -0.62 -8.18
C GLY A 37 0.35 -1.53 -6.95
N MET A 38 1.02 -1.14 -5.86
CA MET A 38 0.94 -1.85 -4.58
C MET A 38 -0.45 -1.70 -3.96
N GLY A 39 -1.05 -0.51 -4.00
CA GLY A 39 -2.42 -0.25 -3.56
C GLY A 39 -3.44 -1.12 -4.28
N PHE A 40 -3.29 -1.29 -5.60
CA PHE A 40 -4.10 -2.23 -6.37
C PHE A 40 -3.93 -3.67 -5.87
N LYS A 41 -2.69 -4.10 -5.64
CA LYS A 41 -2.39 -5.47 -5.19
C LYS A 41 -2.97 -5.79 -3.82
N VAL A 42 -2.94 -4.85 -2.87
CA VAL A 42 -3.54 -5.02 -1.54
C VAL A 42 -5.03 -4.68 -1.50
N SER A 43 -5.61 -4.26 -2.62
CA SER A 43 -7.00 -3.80 -2.73
C SER A 43 -7.29 -2.58 -1.83
N ALA A 44 -6.36 -1.63 -1.75
CA ALA A 44 -6.58 -0.38 -1.04
C ALA A 44 -7.68 0.45 -1.72
N ALA A 45 -8.30 1.38 -1.00
CA ALA A 45 -9.32 2.27 -1.54
C ALA A 45 -8.82 3.00 -2.80
N SER A 46 -9.72 3.36 -3.67
CA SER A 46 -9.55 3.78 -5.07
C SER A 46 -9.15 2.64 -6.02
N PHE A 47 -8.46 1.61 -5.57
CA PHE A 47 -8.00 0.48 -6.39
C PHE A 47 -8.68 -0.86 -6.02
N HIS A 48 -9.71 -0.84 -5.19
CA HIS A 48 -10.36 -2.03 -4.61
C HIS A 48 -11.44 -2.68 -5.48
N MET A 49 -11.86 -2.04 -6.59
CA MET A 49 -13.08 -2.40 -7.32
C MET A 49 -13.11 -3.85 -7.84
N TRP A 50 -11.96 -4.43 -8.09
CA TRP A 50 -11.85 -5.81 -8.57
C TRP A 50 -12.14 -6.87 -7.48
N ALA A 51 -11.87 -6.56 -6.21
CA ALA A 51 -11.87 -7.54 -5.13
C ALA A 51 -13.28 -8.09 -4.80
N PRO A 52 -14.35 -7.29 -4.68
CA PRO A 52 -15.68 -7.81 -4.41
C PRO A 52 -16.19 -8.78 -5.47
N ASP A 53 -16.00 -8.46 -6.74
CA ASP A 53 -16.47 -9.28 -7.85
C ASP A 53 -15.69 -10.59 -7.99
N VAL A 54 -14.38 -10.53 -7.81
CA VAL A 54 -13.52 -11.73 -7.82
C VAL A 54 -13.85 -12.66 -6.64
N TYR A 55 -14.12 -12.11 -5.44
CA TYR A 55 -14.45 -12.92 -4.28
C TYR A 55 -15.83 -13.58 -4.39
N GLU A 56 -16.80 -12.90 -5.00
CA GLU A 56 -18.12 -13.46 -5.26
C GLU A 56 -18.07 -14.58 -6.30
N GLY A 57 -17.38 -14.35 -7.42
CA GLY A 57 -17.31 -15.28 -8.56
C GLY A 57 -16.41 -16.49 -8.33
N ALA A 58 -15.43 -16.42 -7.44
CA ALA A 58 -14.49 -17.51 -7.22
C ALA A 58 -15.07 -18.61 -6.29
N PRO A 59 -14.63 -19.88 -6.45
CA PRO A 59 -14.92 -20.93 -5.46
C PRO A 59 -14.39 -20.56 -4.07
N THR A 60 -15.13 -20.95 -3.02
CA THR A 60 -14.82 -20.53 -1.64
C THR A 60 -13.37 -20.84 -1.17
N PRO A 61 -12.75 -22.00 -1.49
CA PRO A 61 -11.36 -22.25 -1.12
C PRO A 61 -10.38 -21.29 -1.80
N VAL A 62 -10.65 -20.92 -3.05
CA VAL A 62 -9.84 -19.96 -3.82
C VAL A 62 -9.98 -18.56 -3.22
N THR A 63 -11.20 -18.16 -2.88
CA THR A 63 -11.46 -16.88 -2.20
C THR A 63 -10.72 -16.79 -0.87
N ALA A 64 -10.72 -17.84 -0.07
CA ALA A 64 -9.99 -17.90 1.20
C ALA A 64 -8.48 -17.73 1.00
N PHE A 65 -7.90 -18.37 -0.01
CA PHE A 65 -6.50 -18.20 -0.36
C PHE A 65 -6.18 -16.76 -0.79
N PHE A 66 -6.98 -16.18 -1.70
CA PHE A 66 -6.77 -14.80 -2.16
C PHE A 66 -6.97 -13.75 -1.08
N ALA A 67 -7.80 -14.04 -0.08
CA ALA A 67 -8.03 -13.12 1.04
C ALA A 67 -6.83 -13.04 1.98
N THR A 68 -5.99 -14.06 2.04
CA THR A 68 -4.91 -14.17 3.02
C THR A 68 -3.52 -14.07 2.41
N SER A 69 -3.07 -15.10 1.73
CA SER A 69 -1.67 -15.28 1.31
C SER A 69 -1.13 -14.15 0.41
N PRO A 70 -1.78 -13.77 -0.71
CA PRO A 70 -1.26 -12.71 -1.56
C PRO A 70 -1.24 -11.34 -0.90
N LYS A 71 -2.19 -11.07 0.01
CA LYS A 71 -2.25 -9.77 0.71
C LYS A 71 -1.14 -9.63 1.73
N MET A 72 -0.85 -10.68 2.49
CA MET A 72 0.28 -10.69 3.43
C MET A 72 1.60 -10.51 2.70
N ALA A 73 1.82 -11.24 1.60
CA ALA A 73 3.00 -11.11 0.78
C ALA A 73 3.14 -9.70 0.17
N ALA A 74 2.03 -9.14 -0.32
CA ALA A 74 2.02 -7.79 -0.90
C ALA A 74 2.30 -6.71 0.16
N MET A 75 1.81 -6.86 1.40
CA MET A 75 2.13 -5.94 2.49
C MET A 75 3.60 -6.00 2.88
N GLY A 76 4.18 -7.21 2.98
CA GLY A 76 5.61 -7.37 3.24
C GLY A 76 6.47 -6.75 2.13
N LEU A 77 6.09 -6.96 0.87
CA LEU A 77 6.76 -6.33 -0.26
C LEU A 77 6.59 -4.79 -0.24
N PHE A 78 5.40 -4.30 0.07
CA PHE A 78 5.14 -2.87 0.14
C PHE A 78 5.99 -2.20 1.22
N ALA A 79 6.03 -2.77 2.43
CA ALA A 79 6.88 -2.28 3.50
C ALA A 79 8.36 -2.23 3.06
N ARG A 80 8.85 -3.31 2.46
CA ARG A 80 10.23 -3.38 1.99
C ARG A 80 10.55 -2.35 0.91
N VAL A 81 9.68 -2.17 -0.08
CA VAL A 81 9.89 -1.20 -1.16
C VAL A 81 9.95 0.23 -0.61
N VAL A 82 9.01 0.61 0.27
CA VAL A 82 9.00 1.99 0.80
C VAL A 82 10.16 2.26 1.75
N HIS A 83 10.61 1.26 2.51
CA HIS A 83 11.74 1.43 3.43
C HIS A 83 13.10 1.34 2.73
N ASP A 84 13.32 0.32 1.90
CA ASP A 84 14.64 0.03 1.35
C ASP A 84 14.93 0.89 0.10
N ALA A 85 13.90 1.23 -0.69
CA ALA A 85 14.10 2.01 -1.92
C ALA A 85 13.80 3.51 -1.74
N PHE A 86 12.80 3.86 -0.94
CA PHE A 86 12.31 5.24 -0.78
C PHE A 86 12.45 5.78 0.65
N GLY A 87 13.37 5.22 1.44
CA GLY A 87 13.66 5.66 2.81
C GLY A 87 14.13 7.12 2.90
N GLY A 88 14.68 7.70 1.83
CA GLY A 88 15.09 9.10 1.78
C GLY A 88 13.92 10.11 1.66
N VAL A 89 12.71 9.66 1.29
CA VAL A 89 11.52 10.50 1.04
C VAL A 89 10.32 10.05 1.87
N THR A 90 10.58 9.77 3.12
CA THR A 90 9.58 9.22 4.05
C THR A 90 8.37 10.13 4.20
N ALA A 91 8.56 11.44 4.28
CA ALA A 91 7.48 12.41 4.46
C ALA A 91 6.45 12.38 3.32
N ASP A 92 6.92 12.19 2.08
CA ASP A 92 6.05 12.25 0.91
C ASP A 92 5.18 10.99 0.78
N TRP A 93 5.78 9.80 0.82
CA TRP A 93 5.00 8.58 0.65
C TRP A 93 4.14 8.25 1.88
N GLN A 94 4.58 8.65 3.09
CA GLN A 94 3.86 8.43 4.32
C GLN A 94 2.49 9.12 4.31
N GLN A 95 2.41 10.35 3.83
CA GLN A 95 1.15 11.07 3.68
C GLN A 95 0.21 10.37 2.71
N VAL A 96 0.72 9.93 1.56
CA VAL A 96 -0.07 9.21 0.56
C VAL A 96 -0.62 7.90 1.13
N VAL A 97 0.23 7.13 1.80
CA VAL A 97 -0.17 5.85 2.43
C VAL A 97 -1.17 6.08 3.55
N ALA A 98 -1.01 7.13 4.37
CA ALA A 98 -1.96 7.48 5.42
C ALA A 98 -3.34 7.84 4.85
N VAL A 99 -3.39 8.64 3.80
CA VAL A 99 -4.65 8.99 3.11
C VAL A 99 -5.31 7.73 2.53
N LEU A 100 -4.56 6.89 1.82
CA LEU A 100 -5.06 5.61 1.29
C LEU A 100 -5.60 4.69 2.40
N SER A 101 -4.93 4.66 3.54
CA SER A 101 -5.34 3.90 4.72
C SER A 101 -6.69 4.35 5.24
N VAL A 102 -6.86 5.67 5.51
CA VAL A 102 -8.12 6.24 6.01
C VAL A 102 -9.27 5.97 5.03
N PHE A 103 -9.06 6.21 3.73
CA PHE A 103 -10.07 5.92 2.72
C PHE A 103 -10.42 4.43 2.67
N SER A 104 -9.44 3.53 2.78
CA SER A 104 -9.67 2.08 2.78
C SER A 104 -10.51 1.64 3.97
N MET A 105 -10.21 2.15 5.17
CA MET A 105 -10.98 1.86 6.36
C MET A 105 -12.43 2.33 6.22
N PHE A 106 -12.60 3.57 5.76
CA PHE A 106 -13.93 4.19 5.68
C PHE A 106 -14.79 3.53 4.59
N ILE A 107 -14.28 3.42 3.37
CA ILE A 107 -15.00 2.81 2.24
C ILE A 107 -15.27 1.33 2.52
N GLY A 108 -14.29 0.59 3.03
CA GLY A 108 -14.47 -0.81 3.36
C GLY A 108 -15.54 -1.03 4.42
N ALA A 109 -15.56 -0.23 5.49
CA ALA A 109 -16.56 -0.34 6.55
C ALA A 109 -17.97 0.03 6.06
N VAL A 110 -18.12 1.18 5.41
CA VAL A 110 -19.44 1.66 4.93
C VAL A 110 -20.00 0.75 3.85
N ALA A 111 -19.18 0.34 2.89
CA ALA A 111 -19.64 -0.54 1.80
C ALA A 111 -19.99 -1.94 2.28
N ALA A 112 -19.33 -2.47 3.34
CA ALA A 112 -19.66 -3.76 3.92
C ALA A 112 -21.08 -3.81 4.48
N ILE A 113 -21.56 -2.72 5.09
CA ILE A 113 -22.90 -2.64 5.70
C ILE A 113 -24.01 -2.81 4.64
N GLY A 114 -23.79 -2.30 3.43
CA GLY A 114 -24.77 -2.34 2.34
C GLY A 114 -24.83 -3.68 1.58
N GLN A 115 -23.96 -4.64 1.88
CA GLN A 115 -23.88 -5.89 1.12
C GLN A 115 -24.92 -6.92 1.59
N LYS A 116 -25.56 -7.59 0.62
CA LYS A 116 -26.44 -8.72 0.87
C LYS A 116 -25.73 -10.07 0.73
N ASP A 117 -24.68 -10.12 -0.06
CA ASP A 117 -23.87 -11.32 -0.26
C ASP A 117 -22.72 -11.38 0.75
N ILE A 118 -22.58 -12.53 1.40
CA ILE A 118 -21.59 -12.74 2.46
C ILE A 118 -20.15 -12.67 1.93
N LYS A 119 -19.91 -13.15 0.70
CA LYS A 119 -18.56 -13.08 0.08
C LYS A 119 -18.18 -11.65 -0.25
N ARG A 120 -19.12 -10.83 -0.76
CA ARG A 120 -18.89 -9.41 -1.01
C ARG A 120 -18.67 -8.64 0.29
N MET A 121 -19.45 -8.94 1.33
CA MET A 121 -19.26 -8.36 2.65
C MET A 121 -17.85 -8.68 3.21
N MET A 122 -17.40 -9.92 3.10
CA MET A 122 -16.04 -10.32 3.51
C MET A 122 -14.96 -9.64 2.67
N ALA A 123 -15.18 -9.40 1.38
CA ALA A 123 -14.28 -8.65 0.53
C ALA A 123 -14.10 -7.21 1.04
N TYR A 124 -15.19 -6.50 1.34
CA TYR A 124 -15.14 -5.14 1.88
C TYR A 124 -14.52 -5.09 3.29
N SER A 125 -14.83 -6.07 4.14
CA SER A 125 -14.16 -6.24 5.44
C SER A 125 -12.64 -6.39 5.26
N SER A 126 -12.21 -7.19 4.30
CA SER A 126 -10.80 -7.36 3.98
C SER A 126 -10.13 -6.06 3.51
N ILE A 127 -10.84 -5.20 2.74
CA ILE A 127 -10.36 -3.88 2.33
C ILE A 127 -10.15 -2.97 3.55
N ALA A 128 -11.10 -2.98 4.50
CA ALA A 128 -10.97 -2.22 5.75
C ALA A 128 -9.76 -2.68 6.59
N HIS A 129 -9.56 -4.00 6.72
CA HIS A 129 -8.41 -4.55 7.43
C HIS A 129 -7.06 -4.20 6.77
N MET A 130 -7.00 -4.17 5.44
CA MET A 130 -5.81 -3.68 4.73
C MET A 130 -5.57 -2.19 4.99
N GLY A 131 -6.63 -1.41 5.19
CA GLY A 131 -6.52 -0.02 5.65
C GLY A 131 -5.81 0.08 7.01
N PHE A 132 -6.16 -0.75 8.00
CA PHE A 132 -5.46 -0.79 9.29
C PHE A 132 -3.98 -1.18 9.13
N ALA A 133 -3.68 -2.15 8.28
CA ALA A 133 -2.29 -2.55 8.01
C ALA A 133 -1.48 -1.42 7.36
N LEU A 134 -2.07 -0.68 6.42
CA LEU A 134 -1.45 0.50 5.79
C LEU A 134 -1.23 1.63 6.80
N MET A 135 -2.14 1.83 7.76
CA MET A 135 -1.96 2.79 8.85
C MET A 135 -0.78 2.41 9.73
N GLY A 136 -0.66 1.12 10.08
CA GLY A 136 0.50 0.59 10.79
C GLY A 136 1.81 0.86 10.05
N LEU A 137 1.83 0.65 8.72
CA LEU A 137 2.99 0.95 7.89
C LEU A 137 3.34 2.44 7.90
N ALA A 138 2.35 3.33 7.80
CA ALA A 138 2.55 4.77 7.85
C ALA A 138 3.01 5.24 9.24
N ALA A 139 2.51 4.64 10.33
CA ALA A 139 2.85 4.99 11.70
C ALA A 139 4.23 4.46 12.15
N CYS A 140 4.69 3.33 11.59
CA CYS A 140 5.90 2.65 12.02
C CYS A 140 7.16 3.52 11.91
N LEU A 141 7.16 4.51 11.00
CA LEU A 141 8.25 5.47 10.82
C LEU A 141 8.24 6.63 11.81
N LEU A 142 7.08 6.96 12.36
CA LEU A 142 6.99 7.97 13.42
C LEU A 142 7.68 7.51 14.72
N TYR A 143 7.84 6.19 14.90
CA TYR A 143 8.45 5.60 16.10
C TYR A 143 9.95 5.33 15.96
N THR A 144 10.49 5.28 14.73
CA THR A 144 11.92 5.05 14.44
C THR A 144 12.70 6.34 14.18
N SER A 145 12.03 7.48 14.16
CA SER A 145 12.68 8.79 14.13
C SER A 145 13.33 9.02 15.50
N PRO A 146 14.66 9.18 15.61
CA PRO A 146 15.29 9.48 16.89
C PRO A 146 14.67 10.76 17.44
N SER A 147 14.20 10.68 18.69
CA SER A 147 13.66 11.83 19.39
C SER A 147 14.75 12.91 19.47
N PRO A 148 14.42 14.19 19.22
CA PRO A 148 15.39 15.29 19.41
C PRO A 148 15.84 15.47 20.87
N ARG A 149 15.51 14.53 21.75
CA ARG A 149 15.81 14.55 23.19
C ARG A 149 16.85 13.49 23.63
N ASP A 150 17.36 12.70 22.71
CA ASP A 150 18.52 11.78 22.93
C ASP A 150 19.82 12.37 22.26
#